data_43f4dc35d81c420c8e80a8f7c72abf81
#
_entry.id   43f4dc35d81c420c8e80a8f7c72abf81
#
_cell.length_a   1.000
_cell.length_b   1.000
_cell.length_c   1.000
_cell.angle_alpha   90.00
_cell.angle_beta   90.00
_cell.angle_gamma   90.00
#
_symmetry.space_group_name_H-M   'P 1'
#
loop_
_entity.id
_entity.type
_entity.pdbx_description
1 polymer ?
#
loop_
_entity_poly.entity_id
_entity_poly.type
_entity_poly.pdbx_seq_one_letter_code
_entity_poly.pdbx_strand_id
1 'polypeptide(L)'
;MEDLKKTNLFDFHKNYGAKFVPFAGYSMPVQYRSGVISEHLHTRSKAGFFDVSHMGQIKIWPKYNEKEKLIQALEKLMPCDLYNLKENRQTYSLLTNSNGGVIDDLMIANKVSYFQLVVN
;
A
#
# COMPACT_ATOMS: atom_id res chain seq x y z
N MET A 1 23.72 -7.83 -12.42
CA MET A 1 23.03 -7.34 -11.19
C MET A 1 21.86 -6.52 -11.70
N GLU A 2 20.62 -6.87 -11.34
CA GLU A 2 19.47 -6.04 -11.67
C GLU A 2 19.66 -4.65 -11.09
N ASP A 3 19.42 -3.64 -11.93
CA ASP A 3 19.54 -2.23 -11.53
C ASP A 3 18.29 -1.88 -10.69
N LEU A 4 18.43 -1.95 -9.35
CA LEU A 4 17.34 -1.72 -8.41
C LEU A 4 16.89 -0.26 -8.47
N LYS A 5 15.58 -0.05 -8.57
CA LYS A 5 14.98 1.28 -8.47
C LYS A 5 15.25 1.89 -7.08
N LYS A 6 15.21 3.20 -7.01
CA LYS A 6 15.33 3.96 -5.75
C LYS A 6 14.06 4.75 -5.50
N THR A 7 13.65 4.83 -4.22
CA THR A 7 12.56 5.73 -3.82
C THR A 7 13.04 7.18 -3.81
N ASN A 8 12.13 8.13 -3.79
CA ASN A 8 12.46 9.56 -3.71
C ASN A 8 13.22 9.93 -2.42
N LEU A 9 13.07 9.14 -1.36
CA LEU A 9 13.74 9.35 -0.08
C LEU A 9 15.03 8.54 0.07
N PHE A 10 15.52 7.88 -0.97
CA PHE A 10 16.71 7.02 -0.91
C PHE A 10 17.92 7.70 -0.25
N ASP A 11 18.28 8.90 -0.70
CA ASP A 11 19.42 9.64 -0.15
C ASP A 11 19.18 10.11 1.30
N PHE A 12 17.94 10.44 1.63
CA PHE A 12 17.54 10.72 3.02
C PHE A 12 17.82 9.50 3.91
N HIS A 13 17.34 8.33 3.55
CA HIS A 13 17.58 7.09 4.29
C HIS A 13 19.07 6.77 4.43
N LYS A 14 19.83 6.94 3.35
CA LYS A 14 21.28 6.74 3.33
C LYS A 14 22.00 7.66 4.32
N ASN A 15 21.64 8.93 4.35
CA ASN A 15 22.22 9.93 5.26
C ASN A 15 21.93 9.63 6.73
N TYR A 16 20.80 8.98 7.02
CA TYR A 16 20.45 8.49 8.36
C TYR A 16 21.02 7.10 8.68
N GLY A 17 21.88 6.57 7.83
CA GLY A 17 22.59 5.31 8.07
C GLY A 17 21.75 4.07 7.91
N ALA A 18 20.76 4.10 7.00
CA ALA A 18 19.95 2.94 6.66
C ALA A 18 20.81 1.84 6.01
N LYS A 19 20.52 0.59 6.37
CA LYS A 19 20.95 -0.59 5.63
C LYS A 19 19.90 -0.93 4.57
N PHE A 20 20.33 -1.06 3.32
CA PHE A 20 19.46 -1.34 2.19
C PHE A 20 19.46 -2.81 1.79
N VAL A 21 18.31 -3.29 1.32
CA VAL A 21 18.13 -4.64 0.74
C VAL A 21 17.28 -4.55 -0.53
N PRO A 22 17.41 -5.50 -1.47
CA PRO A 22 16.47 -5.66 -2.57
C PRO A 22 15.09 -6.03 -2.04
N PHE A 23 14.07 -5.26 -2.43
CA PHE A 23 12.67 -5.54 -2.10
C PHE A 23 11.76 -4.97 -3.20
N ALA A 24 10.88 -5.81 -3.76
CA ALA A 24 9.92 -5.43 -4.82
C ALA A 24 10.55 -4.63 -5.99
N GLY A 25 11.78 -4.98 -6.40
CA GLY A 25 12.51 -4.29 -7.48
C GLY A 25 13.17 -2.97 -7.08
N TYR A 26 13.12 -2.62 -5.79
CA TYR A 26 13.72 -1.41 -5.23
C TYR A 26 14.85 -1.74 -4.25
N SER A 27 15.78 -0.78 -4.09
CA SER A 27 16.73 -0.75 -2.98
C SER A 27 16.04 -0.09 -1.79
N MET A 28 15.53 -0.90 -0.83
CA MET A 28 14.72 -0.43 0.29
C MET A 28 15.49 -0.42 1.61
N PRO A 29 15.28 0.58 2.48
CA PRO A 29 15.85 0.59 3.82
C PRO A 29 15.17 -0.47 4.69
N VAL A 30 15.95 -1.41 5.25
CA VAL A 30 15.42 -2.48 6.11
C VAL A 30 15.57 -2.17 7.59
N GLN A 31 16.59 -1.41 7.95
CA GLN A 31 16.86 -0.99 9.34
C GLN A 31 17.85 0.18 9.36
N TYR A 32 17.94 0.83 10.52
CA TYR A 32 18.92 1.86 10.81
C TYR A 32 19.92 1.38 11.90
N ARG A 33 20.68 2.30 12.48
CA ARG A 33 21.74 1.98 13.47
C ARG A 33 21.21 1.29 14.72
N SER A 34 19.99 1.60 15.16
CA SER A 34 19.34 1.00 16.32
C SER A 34 18.99 -0.48 16.14
N GLY A 35 18.86 -0.92 14.88
CA GLY A 35 18.51 -2.29 14.51
C GLY A 35 17.01 -2.57 14.57
N VAL A 36 16.63 -3.59 13.83
CA VAL A 36 15.22 -3.97 13.59
C VAL A 36 14.40 -4.20 14.86
N ILE A 37 15.00 -4.83 15.89
CA ILE A 37 14.28 -5.12 17.14
C ILE A 37 13.95 -3.85 17.90
N SER A 38 14.93 -2.95 18.04
CA SER A 38 14.74 -1.65 18.73
C SER A 38 13.73 -0.77 18.00
N GLU A 39 13.78 -0.74 16.68
CA GLU A 39 12.82 0.01 15.83
C GLU A 39 11.40 -0.56 15.93
N HIS A 40 11.27 -1.90 15.95
CA HIS A 40 9.98 -2.56 16.18
C HIS A 40 9.38 -2.21 17.55
N LEU A 41 10.17 -2.34 18.63
CA LEU A 41 9.73 -2.02 20.00
C LEU A 41 9.37 -0.55 20.14
N HIS A 42 10.14 0.35 19.49
CA HIS A 42 9.82 1.77 19.45
C HIS A 42 8.47 2.04 18.77
N THR A 43 8.23 1.43 17.62
CA THR A 43 6.97 1.58 16.89
C THR A 43 5.78 1.04 17.69
N ARG A 44 5.96 -0.05 18.48
CA ARG A 44 4.93 -0.62 19.36
C ARG A 44 4.61 0.25 20.57
N SER A 45 5.57 1.01 21.07
CA SER A 45 5.41 1.83 22.28
C SER A 45 5.21 3.32 22.01
N LYS A 46 5.57 3.78 20.83
CA LYS A 46 5.53 5.18 20.39
C LYS A 46 5.03 5.26 18.93
N ALA A 47 5.64 6.10 18.11
CA ALA A 47 5.29 6.24 16.70
C ALA A 47 6.46 5.81 15.80
N GLY A 48 6.13 5.09 14.70
CA GLY A 48 7.06 4.75 13.63
C GLY A 48 6.70 5.48 12.34
N PHE A 49 7.71 5.82 11.56
CA PHE A 49 7.57 6.38 10.22
C PHE A 49 8.11 5.38 9.20
N PHE A 50 7.34 5.13 8.14
CA PHE A 50 7.66 4.14 7.12
C PHE A 50 7.57 4.75 5.72
N ASP A 51 8.65 4.63 4.93
CA ASP A 51 8.65 4.97 3.51
C ASP A 51 8.00 3.82 2.71
N VAL A 52 6.83 4.07 2.18
CA VAL A 52 6.09 3.13 1.33
C VAL A 52 5.97 3.63 -0.12
N SER A 53 6.86 4.54 -0.55
CA SER A 53 6.80 5.16 -1.88
C SER A 53 7.09 4.21 -3.04
N HIS A 54 7.52 2.98 -2.77
CA HIS A 54 7.65 1.91 -3.76
C HIS A 54 6.29 1.32 -4.17
N MET A 55 5.24 1.54 -3.38
CA MET A 55 3.90 0.99 -3.63
C MET A 55 3.15 1.79 -4.70
N GLY A 56 2.38 1.07 -5.53
CA GLY A 56 1.55 1.66 -6.55
C GLY A 56 0.33 2.39 -5.98
N GLN A 57 -0.06 3.50 -6.62
CA GLN A 57 -1.22 4.32 -6.24
C GLN A 57 -2.20 4.37 -7.40
N ILE A 58 -3.41 3.85 -7.23
CA ILE A 58 -4.45 3.81 -8.27
C ILE A 58 -5.66 4.58 -7.78
N LYS A 59 -6.19 5.46 -8.62
CA LYS A 59 -7.46 6.14 -8.38
C LYS A 59 -8.49 5.66 -9.39
N ILE A 60 -9.66 5.26 -8.91
CA ILE A 60 -10.75 4.73 -9.74
C ILE A 60 -11.97 5.60 -9.55
N TRP A 61 -12.37 6.29 -10.60
CA TRP A 61 -13.58 7.12 -10.62
C TRP A 61 -14.77 6.37 -11.19
N PRO A 62 -15.97 6.57 -10.64
CA PRO A 62 -17.17 6.05 -11.26
C PRO A 62 -17.40 6.72 -12.63
N LYS A 63 -17.76 5.91 -13.62
CA LYS A 63 -18.20 6.44 -14.90
C LYS A 63 -19.60 7.05 -14.72
N TYR A 64 -19.82 8.24 -15.28
CA TYR A 64 -21.11 8.96 -15.21
C TYR A 64 -21.66 9.19 -13.79
N ASN A 65 -20.78 9.32 -12.77
CA ASN A 65 -21.14 9.44 -11.34
C ASN A 65 -21.92 8.24 -10.77
N GLU A 66 -21.89 7.08 -11.42
CA GLU A 66 -22.57 5.87 -10.97
C GLU A 66 -21.73 5.10 -9.95
N LYS A 67 -21.59 5.65 -8.75
CA LYS A 67 -20.74 5.08 -7.68
C LYS A 67 -21.15 3.66 -7.30
N GLU A 68 -22.45 3.36 -7.26
CA GLU A 68 -22.98 2.02 -6.93
C GLU A 68 -22.52 0.97 -7.94
N LYS A 69 -22.52 1.30 -9.23
CA LYS A 69 -22.02 0.37 -10.27
C LYS A 69 -20.52 0.12 -10.13
N LEU A 70 -19.76 1.16 -9.74
CA LEU A 70 -18.33 1.00 -9.45
C LEU A 70 -18.12 0.08 -8.24
N ILE A 71 -18.86 0.26 -7.15
CA ILE A 71 -18.81 -0.60 -5.97
C ILE A 71 -19.07 -2.05 -6.36
N GLN A 72 -20.18 -2.32 -7.05
CA GLN A 72 -20.55 -3.66 -7.51
C GLN A 72 -19.46 -4.29 -8.40
N ALA A 73 -18.80 -3.50 -9.23
CA ALA A 73 -17.71 -4.00 -10.09
C ALA A 73 -16.45 -4.33 -9.26
N LEU A 74 -16.10 -3.50 -8.29
CA LEU A 74 -14.94 -3.72 -7.43
C LEU A 74 -15.15 -4.91 -6.48
N GLU A 75 -16.34 -5.08 -5.91
CA GLU A 75 -16.66 -6.20 -5.02
C GLU A 75 -16.67 -7.57 -5.74
N LYS A 76 -16.74 -7.59 -7.07
CA LYS A 76 -16.51 -8.82 -7.87
C LYS A 76 -15.03 -9.21 -7.93
N LEU A 77 -14.12 -8.27 -7.73
CA LEU A 77 -12.68 -8.47 -7.80
C LEU A 77 -12.02 -8.60 -6.41
N MET A 78 -12.70 -8.05 -5.40
CA MET A 78 -12.19 -7.91 -4.04
C MET A 78 -13.20 -8.40 -3.01
N PRO A 79 -12.82 -9.32 -2.09
CA PRO A 79 -13.70 -9.83 -1.05
C PRO A 79 -13.80 -8.82 0.12
N CYS A 80 -14.41 -7.67 -0.11
CA CYS A 80 -14.62 -6.64 0.91
C CYS A 80 -15.98 -5.94 0.69
N ASP A 81 -16.55 -5.41 1.76
CA ASP A 81 -17.80 -4.66 1.75
C ASP A 81 -17.50 -3.16 1.53
N LEU A 82 -17.48 -2.75 0.26
CA LEU A 82 -17.25 -1.36 -0.12
C LEU A 82 -18.51 -0.52 0.00
N TYR A 83 -19.69 -1.15 -0.06
CA TYR A 83 -20.96 -0.47 0.09
C TYR A 83 -21.09 0.19 1.47
N ASN A 84 -20.67 -0.51 2.52
CA ASN A 84 -20.68 -0.01 3.90
C ASN A 84 -19.38 0.69 4.31
N LEU A 85 -18.36 0.75 3.45
CA LEU A 85 -17.14 1.49 3.73
C LEU A 85 -17.41 3.00 3.74
N LYS A 86 -17.44 3.57 4.94
CA LYS A 86 -17.72 5.00 5.14
C LYS A 86 -16.73 5.89 4.39
N GLU A 87 -17.18 7.09 4.06
CA GLU A 87 -16.33 8.11 3.42
C GLU A 87 -15.08 8.42 4.25
N ASN A 88 -13.96 8.61 3.57
CA ASN A 88 -12.62 8.84 4.15
C ASN A 88 -12.13 7.69 5.07
N ARG A 89 -12.69 6.50 4.92
CA ARG A 89 -12.20 5.28 5.55
C ARG A 89 -11.55 4.38 4.52
N GLN A 90 -10.69 3.49 5.01
CA GLN A 90 -10.02 2.47 4.21
C GLN A 90 -10.15 1.11 4.86
N THR A 91 -10.03 0.07 4.04
CA THR A 91 -9.97 -1.32 4.48
C THR A 91 -8.88 -2.06 3.72
N TYR A 92 -8.35 -3.11 4.34
CA TYR A 92 -7.48 -4.07 3.69
C TYR A 92 -8.32 -5.04 2.87
N SER A 93 -7.86 -5.41 1.70
CA SER A 93 -8.50 -6.39 0.84
C SER A 93 -7.49 -7.11 -0.05
N LEU A 94 -8.00 -8.03 -0.88
CA LEU A 94 -7.24 -8.83 -1.82
C LEU A 94 -7.82 -8.63 -3.23
N LEU A 95 -6.98 -8.64 -4.25
CA LEU A 95 -7.41 -8.91 -5.61
C LEU A 95 -7.37 -10.42 -5.83
N THR A 96 -8.48 -11.00 -6.28
CA THR A 96 -8.60 -12.44 -6.51
C THR A 96 -8.89 -12.76 -7.97
N ASN A 97 -8.43 -13.92 -8.42
CA ASN A 97 -8.80 -14.48 -9.72
C ASN A 97 -10.12 -15.29 -9.62
N SER A 98 -10.61 -15.78 -10.77
CA SER A 98 -11.86 -16.55 -10.85
C SER A 98 -11.87 -17.84 -10.04
N ASN A 99 -10.70 -18.36 -9.65
CA ASN A 99 -10.55 -19.58 -8.85
C ASN A 99 -10.37 -19.28 -7.35
N GLY A 100 -10.50 -18.01 -6.94
CA GLY A 100 -10.28 -17.56 -5.57
C GLY A 100 -8.81 -17.43 -5.17
N GLY A 101 -7.86 -17.61 -6.09
CA GLY A 101 -6.43 -17.38 -5.84
C GLY A 101 -6.12 -15.90 -5.70
N VAL A 102 -5.22 -15.56 -4.79
CA VAL A 102 -4.79 -14.18 -4.55
C VAL A 102 -3.83 -13.72 -5.67
N ILE A 103 -4.15 -12.58 -6.29
CA ILE A 103 -3.29 -11.90 -7.26
C ILE A 103 -2.41 -10.88 -6.53
N ASP A 104 -3.00 -10.08 -5.64
CA ASP A 104 -2.32 -9.04 -4.86
C ASP A 104 -3.11 -8.74 -3.59
N ASP A 105 -2.44 -8.21 -2.58
CA ASP A 105 -3.09 -7.60 -1.41
C ASP A 105 -2.97 -6.08 -1.48
N LEU A 106 -3.95 -5.38 -0.94
CA LEU A 106 -4.04 -3.93 -1.10
C LEU A 106 -4.81 -3.24 0.03
N MET A 107 -4.60 -1.93 0.12
CA MET A 107 -5.52 -1.05 0.84
C MET A 107 -6.45 -0.36 -0.14
N ILE A 108 -7.75 -0.33 0.15
CA ILE A 108 -8.73 0.46 -0.62
C ILE A 108 -9.40 1.49 0.28
N ALA A 109 -9.41 2.74 -0.17
CA ALA A 109 -9.98 3.88 0.54
C ALA A 109 -11.13 4.50 -0.24
N ASN A 110 -12.25 4.75 0.45
CA ASN A 110 -13.38 5.52 -0.08
C ASN A 110 -13.10 7.02 0.07
N LYS A 111 -12.81 7.70 -1.03
CA LYS A 111 -12.50 9.14 -1.09
C LYS A 111 -13.69 9.99 -1.57
N VAL A 112 -14.90 9.62 -1.19
CA VAL A 112 -16.16 10.30 -1.57
C VAL A 112 -16.45 10.17 -3.07
N SER A 113 -15.66 10.83 -3.91
CA SER A 113 -15.86 10.87 -5.38
C SER A 113 -15.14 9.74 -6.14
N TYR A 114 -14.20 9.03 -5.51
CA TYR A 114 -13.43 7.96 -6.12
C TYR A 114 -12.96 6.95 -5.06
N PHE A 115 -12.50 5.80 -5.50
CA PHE A 115 -11.73 4.88 -4.64
C PHE A 115 -10.23 5.02 -4.94
N GLN A 116 -9.43 5.02 -3.87
CA GLN A 116 -7.98 4.98 -3.98
C GLN A 116 -7.46 3.63 -3.49
N LEU A 117 -6.65 2.98 -4.32
CA LEU A 117 -5.97 1.74 -3.99
C LEU A 117 -4.48 2.01 -3.79
N VAL A 118 -3.90 1.32 -2.82
CA VAL A 118 -2.46 1.22 -2.62
C VAL A 118 -2.10 -0.24 -2.82
N VAL A 119 -1.30 -0.54 -3.84
CA VAL A 119 -0.97 -1.88 -4.34
C VAL A 119 0.54 -2.13 -4.33
N ASN A 120 0.94 -3.39 -4.41
CA ASN A 120 2.36 -3.76 -4.50
C ASN A 120 2.97 -3.51 -5.88
#